data_b301fddb99000fb219a189fdb06da389
#
_entry.id   b301fddb99000fb219a189fdb06da389
#
_cell.length_a   1.000
_cell.length_b   1.000
_cell.length_c   1.000
_cell.angle_alpha   90.00
_cell.angle_beta   90.00
_cell.angle_gamma   90.00
#
_symmetry.space_group_name_H-M   'P 1'
#
loop_
_entity.id
_entity.type
_entity.pdbx_description
1 polymer ?
#
loop_
_entity_poly.entity_id
_entity_poly.type
_entity_poly.pdbx_seq_one_letter_code
_entity_poly.pdbx_strand_id
1 'polypeptide(L)'
;GVPRLKEVINLATNIRTPTLRIYLSEDVSSNHERVKDVQVAIEYTTLAHVTASTEIWYDPDVTDTIIEEDRDFVQMFYEIPDSRFPVEATSPWLLRLELNRQKVLDKKLSVNEIVEKISGVFTNDMLVFGSDDNADKMVIRCRIMHTDFKDGEEGNMEEDSFLRSIEAEMLNIVVLRGIDNIKRTYMSDHKKSVINADGKYGIREERIIDTDGINLREVLWQENVDSRLTYSNHPIEIREVLGIEAARAAILRETRTVIENGGNSYVNYRHLALLVDVMTSRGKLTAITRHGINRTETGALMRCSFEETVEILMEAAAVGAIDDCRGVAENILLGQMAPLGTGSFDVMLDEEMLSHAVIDPRAQGFELANAPVGGATYMFAASPGASGSMSPQMTPYDSRSPDYFGGSSPGSPINAMFSPIVDSGATSPGWNGASPYSPASPAYSPTSPTYNAASPSYSPTSPQYSPTSPSYSPTSPSYSPTSPKYGQTSP
;
A
#
# COMPACT_ATOMS: atom_id res chain seq x y z
N GLY A 1 6.14 3.37 -12.62
CA GLY A 1 4.72 3.02 -12.56
C GLY A 1 4.47 1.52 -12.39
N VAL A 2 4.66 0.72 -13.43
CA VAL A 2 4.34 -0.73 -13.41
C VAL A 2 5.07 -1.51 -12.31
N PRO A 3 6.37 -1.34 -12.05
CA PRO A 3 7.04 -2.05 -10.96
C PRO A 3 6.44 -1.74 -9.58
N ARG A 4 6.11 -0.48 -9.31
CA ARG A 4 5.48 -0.09 -8.04
C ARG A 4 4.08 -0.67 -7.89
N LEU A 5 3.29 -0.69 -8.96
CA LEU A 5 1.97 -1.33 -8.94
C LEU A 5 2.06 -2.83 -8.60
N LYS A 6 3.06 -3.52 -9.17
CA LYS A 6 3.33 -4.92 -8.81
C LYS A 6 3.70 -5.09 -7.34
N GLU A 7 4.53 -4.22 -6.77
CA GLU A 7 4.88 -4.24 -5.35
C GLU A 7 3.63 -4.10 -4.45
N VAL A 8 2.74 -3.17 -4.80
CA VAL A 8 1.50 -2.93 -4.05
C VAL A 8 0.55 -4.11 -4.14
N ILE A 9 0.32 -4.65 -5.34
CA ILE A 9 -0.60 -5.78 -5.57
C ILE A 9 -0.07 -7.06 -4.92
N ASN A 10 1.24 -7.29 -5.00
CA ASN A 10 1.88 -8.47 -4.43
C ASN A 10 2.15 -8.34 -2.93
N LEU A 11 1.93 -7.17 -2.35
CA LEU A 11 2.27 -6.88 -0.95
C LEU A 11 3.73 -7.24 -0.63
N ALA A 12 4.65 -6.71 -1.44
CA ALA A 12 6.06 -6.95 -1.25
C ALA A 12 6.54 -6.46 0.12
N THR A 13 7.26 -7.29 0.85
CA THR A 13 7.88 -6.92 2.14
C THR A 13 9.04 -5.95 1.96
N ASN A 14 9.83 -6.16 0.89
CA ASN A 14 10.94 -5.28 0.56
C ASN A 14 10.56 -4.45 -0.66
N ILE A 15 10.27 -3.18 -0.44
CA ILE A 15 10.00 -2.21 -1.50
C ILE A 15 11.27 -1.49 -1.93
N ARG A 16 11.36 -1.11 -3.20
CA ARG A 16 12.58 -0.48 -3.75
C ARG A 16 12.82 0.92 -3.22
N THR A 17 11.75 1.67 -3.01
CA THR A 17 11.78 3.05 -2.54
C THR A 17 10.87 3.21 -1.33
N PRO A 18 11.32 2.73 -0.15
CA PRO A 18 10.58 2.95 1.07
C PRO A 18 10.65 4.43 1.44
N THR A 19 9.50 5.08 1.55
CA THR A 19 9.42 6.50 1.91
C THR A 19 8.34 6.71 2.97
N LEU A 20 8.64 7.62 3.87
CA LEU A 20 7.72 8.06 4.89
C LEU A 20 7.59 9.58 4.76
N ARG A 21 6.36 10.06 4.73
CA ARG A 21 6.07 11.49 4.71
C ARG A 21 5.66 11.97 6.08
N ILE A 22 6.48 12.83 6.65
CA ILE A 22 6.35 13.32 8.00
C ILE A 22 5.81 14.74 7.98
N TYR A 23 4.67 14.92 8.60
CA TYR A 23 4.09 16.23 8.87
C TYR A 23 4.49 16.68 10.25
N LEU A 24 4.84 17.94 10.34
CA LEU A 24 5.27 18.56 11.59
C LEU A 24 4.14 19.35 12.24
N SER A 25 4.25 19.57 13.54
CA SER A 25 3.34 20.45 14.26
C SER A 25 3.35 21.87 13.67
N GLU A 26 2.23 22.56 13.76
CA GLU A 26 2.02 23.86 13.13
C GLU A 26 3.06 24.91 13.57
N ASP A 27 3.48 24.84 14.84
CA ASP A 27 4.47 25.75 15.43
C ASP A 27 5.89 25.55 14.87
N VAL A 28 6.20 24.32 14.44
CA VAL A 28 7.52 23.94 13.95
C VAL A 28 7.61 24.06 12.43
N SER A 29 6.55 23.67 11.72
CA SER A 29 6.51 23.61 10.25
C SER A 29 6.81 24.96 9.56
N SER A 30 6.55 26.07 10.24
CA SER A 30 6.82 27.42 9.74
C SER A 30 8.30 27.84 9.87
N ASN A 31 9.03 27.28 10.84
CA ASN A 31 10.40 27.68 11.16
C ASN A 31 11.41 26.69 10.59
N HIS A 32 12.25 27.16 9.67
CA HIS A 32 13.26 26.33 9.01
C HIS A 32 14.27 25.68 9.98
N GLU A 33 14.70 26.39 11.00
CA GLU A 33 15.69 25.88 11.96
C GLU A 33 15.12 24.76 12.82
N ARG A 34 13.89 24.93 13.30
CA ARG A 34 13.21 23.89 14.10
C ARG A 34 12.91 22.64 13.25
N VAL A 35 12.55 22.82 11.99
CA VAL A 35 12.39 21.70 11.06
C VAL A 35 13.70 20.96 10.86
N LYS A 36 14.81 21.71 10.77
CA LYS A 36 16.16 21.12 10.67
C LYS A 36 16.51 20.33 11.93
N ASP A 37 16.13 20.77 13.11
CA ASP A 37 16.36 20.02 14.37
C ASP A 37 15.62 18.67 14.34
N VAL A 38 14.35 18.67 13.94
CA VAL A 38 13.58 17.43 13.80
C VAL A 38 14.16 16.54 12.71
N GLN A 39 14.59 17.13 11.59
CA GLN A 39 15.23 16.39 10.50
C GLN A 39 16.47 15.63 10.99
N VAL A 40 17.34 16.32 11.73
CA VAL A 40 18.56 15.74 12.28
C VAL A 40 18.27 14.70 13.36
N ALA A 41 17.21 14.89 14.16
CA ALA A 41 16.80 13.93 15.16
C ALA A 41 16.27 12.61 14.57
N ILE A 42 15.73 12.65 13.34
CA ILE A 42 15.15 11.47 12.68
C ILE A 42 16.19 10.71 11.85
N GLU A 43 17.14 11.43 11.21
CA GLU A 43 18.08 10.83 10.29
C GLU A 43 19.13 9.96 10.99
N TYR A 44 19.16 8.67 10.65
CA TYR A 44 20.06 7.70 11.24
C TYR A 44 21.52 8.04 10.96
N THR A 45 22.26 8.32 12.01
CA THR A 45 23.66 8.75 11.92
C THR A 45 24.51 7.90 12.85
N THR A 46 25.38 7.09 12.28
CA THR A 46 26.41 6.32 13.01
C THR A 46 27.72 7.11 13.06
N LEU A 47 28.63 6.67 13.90
CA LEU A 47 29.97 7.26 14.04
C LEU A 47 30.71 7.25 12.69
N ALA A 48 30.56 6.20 11.87
CA ALA A 48 31.14 6.11 10.54
C ALA A 48 30.73 7.25 9.60
N HIS A 49 29.52 7.77 9.74
CA HIS A 49 29.04 8.87 8.89
C HIS A 49 29.76 10.18 9.17
N VAL A 50 30.22 10.39 10.39
CA VAL A 50 30.82 11.65 10.86
C VAL A 50 32.34 11.60 10.85
N THR A 51 32.93 10.41 10.94
CA THR A 51 34.39 10.22 10.92
C THR A 51 34.95 10.53 9.54
N ALA A 52 36.08 11.22 9.49
CA ALA A 52 36.86 11.51 8.30
C ALA A 52 37.97 10.49 8.10
N SER A 53 38.75 10.20 9.16
CA SER A 53 39.84 9.23 9.15
C SER A 53 39.96 8.56 10.52
N THR A 54 40.49 7.35 10.51
CA THR A 54 40.82 6.57 11.70
C THR A 54 42.29 6.20 11.66
N GLU A 55 42.99 6.34 12.79
CA GLU A 55 44.41 6.07 12.91
C GLU A 55 44.67 5.30 14.20
N ILE A 56 45.52 4.28 14.14
CA ILE A 56 46.01 3.54 15.31
C ILE A 56 47.45 3.90 15.52
N TRP A 57 47.76 4.45 16.69
CA TRP A 57 49.08 4.88 17.10
C TRP A 57 49.58 4.08 18.31
N TYR A 58 50.90 3.82 18.33
CA TYR A 58 51.55 3.33 19.51
C TYR A 58 52.13 4.52 20.29
N ASP A 59 51.53 4.87 21.38
CA ASP A 59 51.81 6.04 22.22
C ASP A 59 51.97 5.61 23.68
N PRO A 60 53.18 5.18 24.08
CA PRO A 60 53.43 4.61 25.41
C PRO A 60 53.33 5.64 26.56
N ASP A 61 53.62 6.91 26.24
CA ASP A 61 53.53 7.99 27.24
C ASP A 61 52.16 8.63 27.20
N VAL A 62 51.27 8.22 28.11
CA VAL A 62 49.87 8.64 28.12
C VAL A 62 49.71 10.15 28.29
N THR A 63 50.61 10.77 29.05
CA THR A 63 50.58 12.20 29.41
C THR A 63 51.32 13.11 28.43
N ASP A 64 52.35 12.63 27.73
CA ASP A 64 53.11 13.37 26.71
C ASP A 64 53.04 12.63 25.38
N THR A 65 52.01 12.92 24.60
CA THR A 65 51.75 12.23 23.34
C THR A 65 52.79 12.53 22.27
N ILE A 66 53.09 11.53 21.42
CA ILE A 66 53.97 11.67 20.25
C ILE A 66 53.35 12.58 19.18
N ILE A 67 52.03 12.71 19.13
CA ILE A 67 51.28 13.47 18.14
C ILE A 67 51.31 14.96 18.51
N GLU A 68 52.06 15.75 17.80
CA GLU A 68 52.25 17.20 18.08
C GLU A 68 50.91 17.97 18.07
N GLU A 69 49.99 17.62 17.14
CA GLU A 69 48.69 18.28 16.98
C GLU A 69 47.76 18.10 18.21
N ASP A 70 47.90 17.00 18.92
CA ASP A 70 47.00 16.62 20.03
C ASP A 70 47.59 17.00 21.40
N ARG A 71 48.85 17.47 21.47
CA ARG A 71 49.61 17.67 22.71
C ARG A 71 48.88 18.59 23.69
N ASP A 72 48.39 19.73 23.22
CA ASP A 72 47.82 20.76 24.08
C ASP A 72 46.57 20.26 24.83
N PHE A 73 45.64 19.61 24.13
CA PHE A 73 44.42 19.16 24.79
C PHE A 73 44.63 17.90 25.61
N VAL A 74 45.62 17.06 25.27
CA VAL A 74 45.99 15.88 26.07
C VAL A 74 46.56 16.31 27.39
N GLN A 75 47.48 17.28 27.40
CA GLN A 75 48.04 17.82 28.64
C GLN A 75 46.95 18.43 29.53
N MET A 76 46.05 19.23 28.94
CA MET A 76 44.89 19.80 29.65
C MET A 76 44.00 18.72 30.29
N PHE A 77 43.79 17.63 29.58
CA PHE A 77 42.95 16.53 30.10
C PHE A 77 43.58 15.85 31.31
N TYR A 78 44.91 15.61 31.29
CA TYR A 78 45.60 14.93 32.39
C TYR A 78 46.07 15.87 33.52
N GLU A 79 45.97 17.19 33.35
CA GLU A 79 46.17 18.15 34.48
C GLU A 79 45.12 18.00 35.57
N ILE A 80 43.93 17.53 35.23
CA ILE A 80 42.84 17.28 36.18
C ILE A 80 42.80 15.76 36.47
N PRO A 81 43.29 15.32 37.64
CA PRO A 81 43.33 13.90 37.97
C PRO A 81 41.89 13.37 38.15
N ASP A 82 41.51 12.38 37.37
CA ASP A 82 40.27 11.61 37.58
C ASP A 82 40.59 10.23 38.16
N SER A 83 40.13 10.00 39.41
CA SER A 83 40.36 8.73 40.11
C SER A 83 39.67 7.52 39.46
N ARG A 84 38.73 7.76 38.53
CA ARG A 84 38.02 6.71 37.80
C ARG A 84 38.86 6.05 36.72
N PHE A 85 39.86 6.76 36.21
CA PHE A 85 40.71 6.30 35.11
C PHE A 85 42.20 6.38 35.50
N PRO A 86 42.74 5.33 36.18
CA PRO A 86 44.15 5.30 36.52
C PRO A 86 45.00 5.19 35.26
N VAL A 87 45.94 6.09 35.08
CA VAL A 87 46.83 6.17 33.90
C VAL A 87 47.61 4.86 33.70
N GLU A 88 47.93 4.16 34.79
CA GLU A 88 48.69 2.90 34.77
C GLU A 88 47.92 1.72 34.17
N ALA A 89 46.59 1.80 34.13
CA ALA A 89 45.72 0.75 33.62
C ALA A 89 45.35 0.95 32.12
N THR A 90 45.90 1.93 31.45
CA THR A 90 45.57 2.21 30.06
C THR A 90 46.56 1.56 29.07
N SER A 91 46.06 0.98 27.98
CA SER A 91 46.86 0.43 26.89
C SER A 91 47.75 1.50 26.21
N PRO A 92 49.01 1.16 25.81
CA PRO A 92 49.87 2.04 25.05
C PRO A 92 49.33 2.29 23.63
N TRP A 93 48.41 1.47 23.16
CA TRP A 93 47.80 1.64 21.85
C TRP A 93 46.63 2.64 21.88
N LEU A 94 46.63 3.56 20.93
CA LEU A 94 45.67 4.64 20.81
C LEU A 94 44.90 4.50 19.51
N LEU A 95 43.59 4.53 19.60
CA LEU A 95 42.73 4.76 18.43
C LEU A 95 42.37 6.24 18.38
N ARG A 96 42.80 6.91 17.30
CA ARG A 96 42.54 8.32 17.03
C ARG A 96 41.49 8.43 15.92
N LEU A 97 40.39 9.10 16.20
CA LEU A 97 39.29 9.36 15.26
C LEU A 97 39.31 10.84 14.92
N GLU A 98 39.53 11.18 13.66
CA GLU A 98 39.36 12.53 13.15
C GLU A 98 37.95 12.69 12.60
N LEU A 99 37.22 13.68 13.11
CA LEU A 99 35.84 13.94 12.72
C LEU A 99 35.81 14.95 11.57
N ASN A 100 34.83 14.76 10.67
CA ASN A 100 34.55 15.73 9.61
C ASN A 100 33.73 16.89 10.17
N ARG A 101 34.35 18.06 10.34
CA ARG A 101 33.73 19.25 10.92
C ARG A 101 32.41 19.66 10.23
N GLN A 102 32.37 19.60 8.91
CA GLN A 102 31.16 19.96 8.16
C GLN A 102 30.00 19.02 8.49
N LYS A 103 30.26 17.71 8.50
CA LYS A 103 29.24 16.73 8.82
C LYS A 103 28.78 16.82 10.29
N VAL A 104 29.67 17.09 11.23
CA VAL A 104 29.34 17.29 12.63
C VAL A 104 28.43 18.50 12.80
N LEU A 105 28.76 19.62 12.16
CA LEU A 105 27.96 20.85 12.16
C LEU A 105 26.60 20.65 11.47
N ASP A 106 26.58 19.97 10.33
CA ASP A 106 25.34 19.67 9.59
C ASP A 106 24.36 18.84 10.43
N LYS A 107 24.90 17.95 11.25
CA LYS A 107 24.12 17.10 12.17
C LYS A 107 23.89 17.76 13.54
N LYS A 108 24.36 19.00 13.74
CA LYS A 108 24.27 19.72 15.02
C LYS A 108 24.77 18.88 16.21
N LEU A 109 25.84 18.12 16.04
CA LEU A 109 26.48 17.32 17.06
C LEU A 109 27.60 18.14 17.71
N SER A 110 27.87 17.89 18.99
CA SER A 110 29.07 18.34 19.69
C SER A 110 30.04 17.17 19.92
N VAL A 111 31.33 17.43 20.02
CA VAL A 111 32.33 16.40 20.32
C VAL A 111 32.02 15.74 21.67
N ASN A 112 31.57 16.50 22.66
CA ASN A 112 31.19 15.97 23.97
C ASN A 112 30.02 14.98 23.89
N GLU A 113 28.98 15.26 23.11
CA GLU A 113 27.86 14.32 22.89
C GLU A 113 28.34 13.02 22.25
N ILE A 114 29.27 13.10 21.31
CA ILE A 114 29.85 11.91 20.66
C ILE A 114 30.67 11.09 21.68
N VAL A 115 31.51 11.75 22.48
CA VAL A 115 32.27 11.10 23.53
C VAL A 115 31.35 10.41 24.56
N GLU A 116 30.29 11.08 25.00
CA GLU A 116 29.30 10.48 25.90
C GLU A 116 28.63 9.26 25.30
N LYS A 117 28.28 9.29 24.03
CA LYS A 117 27.67 8.14 23.33
C LYS A 117 28.63 6.97 23.21
N ILE A 118 29.89 7.21 22.87
CA ILE A 118 30.92 6.16 22.80
C ILE A 118 31.14 5.58 24.19
N SER A 119 31.34 6.43 25.22
CA SER A 119 31.52 6.01 26.58
C SER A 119 30.31 5.25 27.15
N GLY A 120 29.09 5.59 26.74
CA GLY A 120 27.86 4.91 27.11
C GLY A 120 27.78 3.48 26.58
N VAL A 121 28.35 3.22 25.39
CA VAL A 121 28.38 1.87 24.77
C VAL A 121 29.47 1.01 25.42
N PHE A 122 30.69 1.56 25.61
CA PHE A 122 31.84 0.81 26.07
C PHE A 122 32.07 0.95 27.58
N THR A 123 31.26 1.77 28.26
CA THR A 123 31.27 1.98 29.72
C THR A 123 32.68 2.16 30.33
N ASN A 124 33.19 1.15 31.11
CA ASN A 124 34.48 1.21 31.78
C ASN A 124 35.64 0.58 31.01
N ASP A 125 35.37 -0.01 29.85
CA ASP A 125 36.38 -0.77 29.12
C ASP A 125 37.26 0.13 28.24
N MET A 126 36.81 1.38 28.02
CA MET A 126 37.50 2.31 27.14
C MET A 126 37.52 3.73 27.75
N LEU A 127 38.72 4.32 27.77
CA LEU A 127 38.89 5.73 28.05
C LEU A 127 38.70 6.53 26.78
N VAL A 128 37.69 7.41 26.74
CA VAL A 128 37.36 8.23 25.58
C VAL A 128 37.35 9.70 25.97
N PHE A 129 38.09 10.51 25.24
CA PHE A 129 38.05 11.96 25.40
C PHE A 129 38.31 12.64 24.05
N GLY A 130 37.83 13.88 23.89
CA GLY A 130 37.89 14.59 22.65
C GLY A 130 38.42 16.00 22.80
N SER A 131 38.80 16.57 21.64
CA SER A 131 39.17 17.98 21.52
C SER A 131 37.95 18.90 21.69
N ASP A 132 38.21 20.20 21.89
CA ASP A 132 37.16 21.20 21.89
C ASP A 132 36.48 21.33 20.50
N ASP A 133 35.21 21.67 20.50
CA ASP A 133 34.41 21.89 19.26
C ASP A 133 34.98 23.03 18.39
N ASN A 134 35.72 23.97 19.00
CA ASN A 134 36.36 25.10 18.29
C ASN A 134 37.78 24.78 17.79
N ALA A 135 38.35 23.60 18.10
CA ALA A 135 39.67 23.21 17.63
C ALA A 135 39.72 23.17 16.10
N ASP A 136 40.91 23.39 15.52
CA ASP A 136 41.12 23.33 14.07
C ASP A 136 40.74 21.96 13.51
N LYS A 137 41.09 20.89 14.23
CA LYS A 137 40.70 19.50 13.98
C LYS A 137 39.93 18.97 15.16
N MET A 138 38.77 18.38 14.86
CA MET A 138 37.99 17.67 15.87
C MET A 138 38.49 16.24 15.96
N VAL A 139 39.10 15.89 17.09
CA VAL A 139 39.74 14.59 17.32
C VAL A 139 39.15 13.94 18.55
N ILE A 140 38.86 12.65 18.46
CA ILE A 140 38.48 11.80 19.58
C ILE A 140 39.58 10.76 19.78
N ARG A 141 40.02 10.58 21.01
CA ARG A 141 41.04 9.59 21.41
C ARG A 141 40.38 8.52 22.24
N CYS A 142 40.60 7.27 21.85
CA CYS A 142 40.07 6.11 22.51
C CYS A 142 41.23 5.18 22.91
N ARG A 143 41.30 4.82 24.21
CA ARG A 143 42.29 3.87 24.75
C ARG A 143 41.54 2.78 25.48
N ILE A 144 42.00 1.53 25.35
CA ILE A 144 41.46 0.39 26.09
C ILE A 144 41.93 0.43 27.51
N MET A 145 41.06 0.12 28.47
CA MET A 145 41.36 0.00 29.87
C MET A 145 41.61 -1.47 30.26
N HIS A 146 42.71 -1.76 30.84
CA HIS A 146 43.03 -3.10 31.35
C HIS A 146 42.46 -3.29 32.77
N THR A 147 41.16 -3.52 32.88
CA THR A 147 40.50 -3.67 34.19
C THR A 147 40.58 -5.08 34.77
N ASP A 148 40.81 -6.14 33.96
CA ASP A 148 40.68 -7.53 34.42
C ASP A 148 41.69 -8.53 33.85
N PHE A 149 42.88 -8.11 33.43
CA PHE A 149 43.93 -9.11 33.16
C PHE A 149 44.41 -9.66 34.49
N LYS A 150 43.78 -10.73 34.96
CA LYS A 150 44.34 -11.59 36.04
C LYS A 150 45.69 -12.10 35.55
N ASP A 151 46.71 -11.80 36.33
CA ASP A 151 48.09 -12.28 36.12
C ASP A 151 48.10 -13.74 35.68
N GLY A 152 48.42 -14.01 34.43
CA GLY A 152 48.71 -15.37 33.98
C GLY A 152 48.12 -15.84 32.63
N GLU A 153 47.18 -15.13 32.04
CA GLU A 153 46.77 -15.42 30.67
C GLU A 153 47.28 -14.32 29.72
N GLU A 154 48.59 -14.39 29.40
CA GLU A 154 49.12 -13.77 28.21
C GLU A 154 48.50 -14.45 26.99
N GLY A 155 47.23 -14.12 26.71
CA GLY A 155 46.61 -14.42 25.46
C GLY A 155 47.32 -13.61 24.40
N ASN A 156 48.04 -14.27 23.51
CA ASN A 156 48.71 -13.78 22.31
C ASN A 156 47.78 -13.08 21.30
N MET A 157 46.86 -12.26 21.74
CA MET A 157 46.14 -11.33 20.83
C MET A 157 47.01 -10.10 20.68
N GLU A 158 47.51 -9.89 19.47
CA GLU A 158 48.14 -8.63 19.11
C GLU A 158 47.14 -7.52 19.39
N GLU A 159 47.41 -6.65 20.34
CA GLU A 159 46.49 -5.58 20.79
C GLU A 159 46.07 -4.66 19.63
N ASP A 160 46.94 -4.48 18.64
CA ASP A 160 46.63 -3.71 17.45
C ASP A 160 45.51 -4.38 16.57
N SER A 161 45.55 -5.71 16.46
CA SER A 161 44.52 -6.48 15.74
C SER A 161 43.17 -6.41 16.45
N PHE A 162 43.21 -6.42 17.80
CA PHE A 162 42.03 -6.26 18.61
C PHE A 162 41.41 -4.85 18.46
N LEU A 163 42.25 -3.81 18.49
CA LEU A 163 41.80 -2.44 18.26
C LEU A 163 41.17 -2.24 16.86
N ARG A 164 41.71 -2.88 15.82
CA ARG A 164 41.13 -2.82 14.47
C ARG A 164 39.75 -3.46 14.42
N SER A 165 39.56 -4.56 15.15
CA SER A 165 38.24 -5.20 15.24
C SER A 165 37.23 -4.31 15.96
N ILE A 166 37.67 -3.71 17.09
CA ILE A 166 36.83 -2.75 17.84
C ILE A 166 36.53 -1.50 17.00
N GLU A 167 37.50 -0.97 16.25
CA GLU A 167 37.30 0.16 15.36
C GLU A 167 36.16 -0.10 14.37
N ALA A 168 36.21 -1.26 13.68
CA ALA A 168 35.19 -1.61 12.68
C ALA A 168 33.79 -1.77 13.29
N GLU A 169 33.72 -2.35 14.49
CA GLU A 169 32.48 -2.50 15.23
C GLU A 169 31.99 -1.15 15.77
N MET A 170 32.84 -0.36 16.38
CA MET A 170 32.52 0.94 16.97
C MET A 170 31.92 1.89 15.93
N LEU A 171 32.53 1.96 14.75
CA LEU A 171 32.05 2.83 13.67
C LEU A 171 30.61 2.50 13.23
N ASN A 172 30.19 1.24 13.32
CA ASN A 172 28.87 0.79 12.89
C ASN A 172 27.85 0.69 14.02
N ILE A 173 28.28 0.28 15.22
CA ILE A 173 27.39 0.03 16.37
C ILE A 173 27.01 1.34 17.07
N VAL A 174 27.96 2.29 17.16
CA VAL A 174 27.67 3.55 17.88
C VAL A 174 26.75 4.42 17.05
N VAL A 175 25.51 4.48 17.49
CA VAL A 175 24.48 5.36 16.91
C VAL A 175 24.49 6.68 17.66
N LEU A 176 24.82 7.75 16.95
CA LEU A 176 24.87 9.09 17.51
C LEU A 176 23.48 9.70 17.62
N ARG A 177 22.71 9.66 16.55
CA ARG A 177 21.34 10.16 16.47
C ARG A 177 20.56 9.37 15.43
N GLY A 178 19.24 9.50 15.49
CA GLY A 178 18.32 9.04 14.47
C GLY A 178 17.58 7.76 14.79
N ILE A 179 16.73 7.39 13.87
CA ILE A 179 15.83 6.25 13.94
C ILE A 179 16.33 5.17 12.99
N ASP A 180 16.33 3.94 13.44
CA ASP A 180 16.75 2.80 12.63
C ASP A 180 15.97 2.73 11.32
N ASN A 181 16.66 2.30 10.26
CA ASN A 181 16.14 2.16 8.90
C ASN A 181 15.89 3.46 8.14
N ILE A 182 16.03 4.65 8.72
CA ILE A 182 15.91 5.93 8.03
C ILE A 182 17.29 6.45 7.63
N LYS A 183 17.68 6.22 6.37
CA LYS A 183 19.03 6.53 5.89
C LYS A 183 19.23 8.02 5.63
N ARG A 184 18.25 8.67 5.02
CA ARG A 184 18.31 10.08 4.64
C ARG A 184 16.95 10.73 4.80
N THR A 185 16.97 12.04 5.00
CA THR A 185 15.76 12.85 5.12
C THR A 185 15.87 14.07 4.23
N TYR A 186 14.77 14.41 3.58
CA TYR A 186 14.67 15.54 2.65
C TYR A 186 13.57 16.48 3.10
N MET A 187 13.87 17.77 3.14
CA MET A 187 12.87 18.79 3.43
C MET A 187 12.18 19.22 2.13
N SER A 188 10.86 19.23 2.12
CA SER A 188 10.05 19.70 1.00
C SER A 188 9.00 20.71 1.46
N ASP A 189 8.68 21.68 0.60
CA ASP A 189 7.67 22.68 0.88
C ASP A 189 6.30 22.18 0.44
N HIS A 190 5.32 22.24 1.34
CA HIS A 190 3.94 21.86 1.09
C HIS A 190 3.01 23.05 1.24
N LYS A 191 2.12 23.25 0.26
CA LYS A 191 1.13 24.32 0.27
C LYS A 191 -0.20 23.80 0.80
N LYS A 192 -0.61 24.31 1.95
CA LYS A 192 -1.88 23.96 2.60
C LYS A 192 -2.85 25.13 2.52
N SER A 193 -4.06 24.83 2.07
CA SER A 193 -5.15 25.81 2.10
C SER A 193 -5.72 25.90 3.51
N VAL A 194 -5.68 27.08 4.09
CA VAL A 194 -6.14 27.36 5.47
C VAL A 194 -7.18 28.46 5.43
N ILE A 195 -8.17 28.39 6.30
CA ILE A 195 -9.13 29.46 6.51
C ILE A 195 -8.53 30.41 7.56
N ASN A 196 -8.24 31.65 7.17
CA ASN A 196 -7.74 32.67 8.08
C ASN A 196 -8.82 33.10 9.09
N ALA A 197 -8.40 33.76 10.16
CA ALA A 197 -9.32 34.27 11.18
C ALA A 197 -10.43 35.20 10.61
N ASP A 198 -10.18 35.82 9.47
CA ASP A 198 -11.13 36.66 8.73
C ASP A 198 -12.14 35.88 7.87
N GLY A 199 -12.14 34.55 7.94
CA GLY A 199 -13.00 33.64 7.14
C GLY A 199 -12.62 33.52 5.65
N LYS A 200 -11.48 34.09 5.24
CA LYS A 200 -10.98 34.00 3.87
C LYS A 200 -10.01 32.81 3.71
N TYR A 201 -10.04 32.19 2.55
CA TYR A 201 -9.05 31.16 2.20
C TYR A 201 -7.68 31.81 1.97
N GLY A 202 -6.68 31.29 2.64
CA GLY A 202 -5.27 31.61 2.45
C GLY A 202 -4.48 30.34 2.12
N ILE A 203 -3.30 30.52 1.55
CA ILE A 203 -2.34 29.45 1.33
C ILE A 203 -1.24 29.64 2.37
N ARG A 204 -1.01 28.63 3.20
CA ARG A 204 0.13 28.56 4.12
C ARG A 204 1.17 27.60 3.53
N GLU A 205 2.41 28.00 3.55
CA GLU A 205 3.52 27.14 3.20
C GLU A 205 4.01 26.45 4.47
N GLU A 206 3.87 25.13 4.51
CA GLU A 206 4.33 24.27 5.59
C GLU A 206 5.46 23.41 5.06
N ARG A 207 6.51 23.19 5.87
CA ARG A 207 7.59 22.26 5.53
C ARG A 207 7.27 20.88 6.04
N ILE A 208 7.49 19.92 5.18
CA ILE A 208 7.35 18.48 5.46
C ILE A 208 8.68 17.79 5.26
N ILE A 209 8.87 16.67 5.90
CA ILE A 209 10.08 15.84 5.77
C ILE A 209 9.70 14.55 5.06
N ASP A 210 10.32 14.30 3.91
CA ASP A 210 10.26 13.02 3.20
C ASP A 210 11.51 12.21 3.55
N THR A 211 11.37 10.90 3.82
CA THR A 211 12.48 10.04 4.23
C THR A 211 12.83 9.01 3.16
N ASP A 212 14.09 8.57 3.16
CA ASP A 212 14.55 7.37 2.49
C ASP A 212 14.73 6.27 3.54
N GLY A 213 13.79 5.37 3.57
CA GLY A 213 13.62 4.38 4.62
C GLY A 213 12.31 4.58 5.39
N ILE A 214 11.93 3.56 6.13
CA ILE A 214 10.66 3.50 6.86
C ILE A 214 10.88 2.98 8.29
N ASN A 215 10.29 3.68 9.25
CA ASN A 215 10.05 3.23 10.61
C ASN A 215 8.93 4.10 11.20
N LEU A 216 7.71 3.75 10.84
CA LEU A 216 6.54 4.55 11.21
C LEU A 216 6.33 4.60 12.73
N ARG A 217 6.57 3.48 13.43
CA ARG A 217 6.34 3.37 14.88
C ARG A 217 7.13 4.40 15.67
N GLU A 218 8.43 4.47 15.43
CA GLU A 218 9.32 5.37 16.17
C GLU A 218 9.15 6.83 15.77
N VAL A 219 8.89 7.07 14.47
CA VAL A 219 8.63 8.43 13.98
C VAL A 219 7.35 9.02 14.56
N LEU A 220 6.29 8.23 14.72
CA LEU A 220 5.03 8.73 15.31
C LEU A 220 5.18 9.12 16.79
N TRP A 221 6.21 8.62 17.46
CA TRP A 221 6.51 8.92 18.85
C TRP A 221 7.44 10.12 19.04
N GLN A 222 8.05 10.62 17.97
CA GLN A 222 8.94 11.76 18.01
C GLN A 222 8.20 13.05 18.38
N GLU A 223 8.88 13.91 19.15
CA GLU A 223 8.39 15.23 19.46
C GLU A 223 8.24 16.07 18.18
N ASN A 224 7.28 16.95 18.17
CA ASN A 224 6.99 17.88 17.06
C ASN A 224 6.50 17.24 15.75
N VAL A 225 6.22 15.94 15.73
CA VAL A 225 5.61 15.24 14.59
C VAL A 225 4.10 15.19 14.75
N ASP A 226 3.35 15.55 13.71
CA ASP A 226 1.90 15.35 13.67
C ASP A 226 1.58 13.90 13.26
N SER A 227 1.31 13.07 14.26
CA SER A 227 1.00 11.65 14.09
C SER A 227 -0.27 11.39 13.27
N ARG A 228 -1.19 12.36 13.17
CA ARG A 228 -2.46 12.20 12.44
C ARG A 228 -2.29 12.31 10.93
N LEU A 229 -1.32 13.09 10.48
CA LEU A 229 -1.08 13.36 9.06
C LEU A 229 0.07 12.52 8.50
N THR A 230 1.01 12.11 9.35
CA THR A 230 2.19 11.34 8.95
C THR A 230 1.80 9.96 8.45
N TYR A 231 2.34 9.56 7.29
CA TYR A 231 2.05 8.27 6.69
C TYR A 231 3.25 7.68 5.94
N SER A 232 3.26 6.37 5.83
CA SER A 232 4.23 5.58 5.09
C SER A 232 3.67 5.15 3.73
N ASN A 233 4.53 4.83 2.79
CA ASN A 233 4.13 4.20 1.53
C ASN A 233 4.15 2.66 1.60
N HIS A 234 4.42 2.07 2.78
CA HIS A 234 4.53 0.63 2.98
C HIS A 234 3.26 0.07 3.65
N PRO A 235 2.38 -0.64 2.92
CA PRO A 235 1.10 -1.10 3.46
C PRO A 235 1.23 -2.07 4.63
N ILE A 236 2.26 -2.92 4.64
CA ILE A 236 2.47 -3.93 5.70
C ILE A 236 2.78 -3.25 7.02
N GLU A 237 3.71 -2.29 7.02
CA GLU A 237 4.06 -1.51 8.20
C GLU A 237 2.86 -0.74 8.76
N ILE A 238 2.09 -0.10 7.86
CA ILE A 238 0.87 0.61 8.26
C ILE A 238 -0.14 -0.34 8.92
N ARG A 239 -0.31 -1.55 8.39
CA ARG A 239 -1.18 -2.55 9.01
C ARG A 239 -0.72 -2.92 10.41
N GLU A 240 0.58 -3.08 10.62
CA GLU A 240 1.15 -3.46 11.90
C GLU A 240 1.04 -2.37 12.96
N VAL A 241 1.22 -1.10 12.56
CA VAL A 241 1.21 0.04 13.48
C VAL A 241 -0.19 0.63 13.66
N LEU A 242 -0.93 0.85 12.57
CA LEU A 242 -2.21 1.57 12.55
C LEU A 242 -3.43 0.66 12.30
N GLY A 243 -3.21 -0.57 11.85
CA GLY A 243 -4.27 -1.53 11.58
C GLY A 243 -4.71 -1.61 10.12
N ILE A 244 -5.71 -2.50 9.88
CA ILE A 244 -6.13 -2.87 8.52
C ILE A 244 -6.86 -1.75 7.76
N GLU A 245 -7.63 -0.91 8.44
CA GLU A 245 -8.35 0.20 7.83
C GLU A 245 -7.38 1.27 7.29
N ALA A 246 -6.35 1.56 8.05
CA ALA A 246 -5.29 2.47 7.61
C ALA A 246 -4.52 1.89 6.42
N ALA A 247 -4.21 0.60 6.45
CA ALA A 247 -3.58 -0.11 5.34
C ALA A 247 -4.44 -0.08 4.08
N ARG A 248 -5.77 -0.25 4.22
CA ARG A 248 -6.73 -0.10 3.12
C ARG A 248 -6.63 1.29 2.48
N ALA A 249 -6.68 2.33 3.30
CA ALA A 249 -6.57 3.71 2.81
C ALA A 249 -5.21 3.97 2.12
N ALA A 250 -4.13 3.42 2.65
CA ALA A 250 -2.79 3.54 2.08
C ALA A 250 -2.67 2.84 0.72
N ILE A 251 -3.12 1.58 0.61
CA ILE A 251 -3.10 0.83 -0.66
C ILE A 251 -3.91 1.57 -1.73
N LEU A 252 -5.08 2.09 -1.36
CA LEU A 252 -5.92 2.87 -2.28
C LEU A 252 -5.21 4.13 -2.78
N ARG A 253 -4.57 4.88 -1.88
CA ARG A 253 -3.79 6.08 -2.20
C ARG A 253 -2.63 5.75 -3.12
N GLU A 254 -1.82 4.76 -2.76
CA GLU A 254 -0.65 4.35 -3.54
C GLU A 254 -1.04 3.86 -4.94
N THR A 255 -2.08 3.02 -5.05
CA THR A 255 -2.56 2.53 -6.33
C THR A 255 -3.04 3.68 -7.22
N ARG A 256 -3.79 4.62 -6.66
CA ARG A 256 -4.27 5.81 -7.37
C ARG A 256 -3.12 6.67 -7.86
N THR A 257 -2.16 6.96 -6.98
CA THR A 257 -0.97 7.77 -7.31
C THR A 257 -0.14 7.13 -8.43
N VAL A 258 0.03 5.81 -8.41
CA VAL A 258 0.78 5.10 -9.45
C VAL A 258 0.07 5.17 -10.81
N ILE A 259 -1.26 5.05 -10.84
CA ILE A 259 -2.05 5.11 -12.07
C ILE A 259 -2.08 6.54 -12.62
N GLU A 260 -2.32 7.54 -11.79
CA GLU A 260 -2.35 8.95 -12.18
C GLU A 260 -0.98 9.44 -12.69
N ASN A 261 0.11 9.04 -12.04
CA ASN A 261 1.48 9.38 -12.46
C ASN A 261 1.94 8.61 -13.70
N GLY A 262 1.31 7.49 -14.03
CA GLY A 262 1.68 6.63 -15.17
C GLY A 262 1.25 7.15 -16.54
N GLY A 263 0.57 8.27 -16.61
CA GLY A 263 -0.01 8.87 -17.82
C GLY A 263 -1.49 9.13 -17.60
N ASN A 264 -2.05 10.16 -18.18
CA ASN A 264 -3.40 10.73 -18.02
C ASN A 264 -4.61 9.76 -17.91
N SER A 265 -4.40 8.59 -17.33
CA SER A 265 -5.40 7.54 -17.12
C SER A 265 -6.14 7.78 -15.81
N TYR A 266 -7.37 8.24 -15.90
CA TYR A 266 -8.27 8.30 -14.77
C TYR A 266 -8.99 6.95 -14.60
N VAL A 267 -8.91 6.38 -13.40
CA VAL A 267 -9.69 5.20 -13.00
C VAL A 267 -10.65 5.60 -11.90
N ASN A 268 -11.94 5.24 -12.06
CA ASN A 268 -12.92 5.57 -11.05
C ASN A 268 -12.59 4.90 -9.71
N TYR A 269 -12.79 5.64 -8.63
CA TYR A 269 -12.58 5.19 -7.25
C TYR A 269 -13.20 3.82 -6.95
N ARG A 270 -14.39 3.52 -7.48
CA ARG A 270 -15.13 2.28 -7.20
C ARG A 270 -14.36 1.02 -7.60
N HIS A 271 -13.67 1.05 -8.72
CA HIS A 271 -12.88 -0.09 -9.19
C HIS A 271 -11.66 -0.32 -8.31
N LEU A 272 -10.97 0.75 -7.94
CA LEU A 272 -9.82 0.67 -7.03
C LEU A 272 -10.26 0.26 -5.62
N ALA A 273 -11.37 0.81 -5.13
CA ALA A 273 -11.91 0.45 -3.82
C ALA A 273 -12.30 -1.02 -3.75
N LEU A 274 -12.96 -1.57 -4.77
CA LEU A 274 -13.31 -2.98 -4.82
C LEU A 274 -12.07 -3.88 -4.77
N LEU A 275 -11.03 -3.55 -5.54
CA LEU A 275 -9.76 -4.28 -5.50
C LEU A 275 -9.16 -4.30 -4.10
N VAL A 276 -9.08 -3.12 -3.48
CA VAL A 276 -8.48 -2.97 -2.15
C VAL A 276 -9.34 -3.61 -1.07
N ASP A 277 -10.67 -3.57 -1.20
CA ASP A 277 -11.59 -4.25 -0.28
C ASP A 277 -11.38 -5.77 -0.29
N VAL A 278 -11.18 -6.37 -1.45
CA VAL A 278 -10.82 -7.80 -1.57
C VAL A 278 -9.49 -8.10 -0.88
N MET A 279 -8.50 -7.19 -1.00
CA MET A 279 -7.20 -7.36 -0.35
C MET A 279 -7.25 -7.27 1.18
N THR A 280 -8.23 -6.58 1.75
CA THR A 280 -8.29 -6.25 3.18
C THR A 280 -9.49 -6.82 3.93
N SER A 281 -10.45 -7.43 3.24
CA SER A 281 -11.75 -7.88 3.81
C SER A 281 -11.64 -8.89 4.95
N ARG A 282 -10.55 -9.66 5.02
CA ARG A 282 -10.35 -10.71 6.03
C ARG A 282 -9.58 -10.27 7.27
N GLY A 283 -9.33 -8.97 7.44
CA GLY A 283 -8.47 -8.44 8.51
C GLY A 283 -6.99 -8.75 8.35
N LYS A 284 -6.63 -9.49 7.31
CA LYS A 284 -5.25 -9.75 6.87
C LYS A 284 -5.07 -9.19 5.47
N LEU A 285 -3.87 -8.73 5.17
CA LEU A 285 -3.53 -8.32 3.81
C LEU A 285 -3.41 -9.56 2.93
N THR A 286 -4.22 -9.59 1.88
CA THR A 286 -4.23 -10.67 0.89
C THR A 286 -3.69 -10.14 -0.44
N ALA A 287 -2.58 -10.69 -0.90
CA ALA A 287 -2.01 -10.33 -2.19
C ALA A 287 -2.91 -10.84 -3.34
N ILE A 288 -2.98 -10.08 -4.43
CA ILE A 288 -3.68 -10.51 -5.64
C ILE A 288 -2.71 -11.33 -6.50
N THR A 289 -2.29 -12.44 -5.95
CA THR A 289 -1.44 -13.44 -6.57
C THR A 289 -1.93 -14.84 -6.19
N ARG A 290 -1.42 -15.86 -6.87
CA ARG A 290 -1.69 -17.25 -6.51
C ARG A 290 -1.39 -17.60 -5.04
N HIS A 291 -0.41 -16.90 -4.43
CA HIS A 291 -0.06 -17.09 -3.03
C HIS A 291 -1.04 -16.43 -2.05
N GLY A 292 -1.85 -15.48 -2.52
CA GLY A 292 -2.85 -14.79 -1.72
C GLY A 292 -4.27 -15.27 -2.02
N ILE A 293 -4.81 -14.93 -3.18
CA ILE A 293 -6.21 -15.20 -3.54
C ILE A 293 -6.50 -16.71 -3.62
N ASN A 294 -5.59 -17.51 -4.19
CA ASN A 294 -5.81 -18.94 -4.33
C ASN A 294 -5.68 -19.71 -3.00
N ARG A 295 -5.19 -19.09 -1.95
CA ARG A 295 -5.15 -19.65 -0.58
C ARG A 295 -6.39 -19.32 0.26
N THR A 296 -7.39 -18.70 -0.36
CA THR A 296 -8.66 -18.39 0.30
C THR A 296 -9.60 -19.61 0.25
N GLU A 297 -10.54 -19.68 1.19
CA GLU A 297 -11.56 -20.72 1.27
C GLU A 297 -12.71 -20.47 0.28
N THR A 298 -12.39 -20.31 -1.00
CA THR A 298 -13.36 -20.19 -2.08
C THR A 298 -13.46 -21.50 -2.85
N GLY A 299 -14.48 -21.65 -3.70
CA GLY A 299 -14.67 -22.85 -4.49
C GLY A 299 -13.46 -23.22 -5.37
N ALA A 300 -13.20 -24.49 -5.57
CA ALA A 300 -12.07 -24.97 -6.34
C ALA A 300 -12.13 -24.51 -7.81
N LEU A 301 -13.31 -24.44 -8.40
CA LEU A 301 -13.51 -23.99 -9.78
C LEU A 301 -13.18 -22.50 -9.93
N MET A 302 -13.56 -21.66 -8.97
CA MET A 302 -13.20 -20.25 -8.98
C MET A 302 -11.69 -20.07 -8.86
N ARG A 303 -11.02 -20.76 -7.95
CA ARG A 303 -9.57 -20.68 -7.76
C ARG A 303 -8.79 -21.16 -8.98
N CYS A 304 -9.21 -22.26 -9.60
CA CYS A 304 -8.54 -22.81 -10.77
C CYS A 304 -8.63 -21.89 -12.00
N SER A 305 -9.64 -21.02 -12.08
CA SER A 305 -9.78 -20.07 -13.19
C SER A 305 -8.76 -18.94 -13.18
N PHE A 306 -8.11 -18.70 -12.05
CA PHE A 306 -7.14 -17.61 -11.92
C PHE A 306 -5.71 -18.03 -12.31
N GLU A 307 -5.12 -18.99 -11.61
CA GLU A 307 -3.78 -19.56 -11.84
C GLU A 307 -3.72 -20.95 -11.21
N GLU A 308 -2.70 -21.73 -11.50
CA GLU A 308 -2.47 -23.07 -10.92
C GLU A 308 -3.66 -24.05 -11.15
N THR A 309 -4.20 -24.06 -12.38
CA THR A 309 -5.44 -24.78 -12.70
C THR A 309 -5.37 -26.26 -12.35
N VAL A 310 -4.31 -26.94 -12.79
CA VAL A 310 -4.14 -28.40 -12.62
C VAL A 310 -3.91 -28.75 -11.15
N GLU A 311 -3.05 -28.00 -10.49
CA GLU A 311 -2.66 -28.24 -9.10
C GLU A 311 -3.88 -28.11 -8.16
N ILE A 312 -4.68 -27.07 -8.36
CA ILE A 312 -5.88 -26.83 -7.53
C ILE A 312 -6.94 -27.92 -7.79
N LEU A 313 -7.15 -28.31 -9.03
CA LEU A 313 -8.10 -29.38 -9.36
C LEU A 313 -7.65 -30.74 -8.82
N MET A 314 -6.35 -31.03 -8.87
CA MET A 314 -5.77 -32.26 -8.28
C MET A 314 -5.92 -32.27 -6.75
N GLU A 315 -5.64 -31.15 -6.09
CA GLU A 315 -5.84 -30.99 -4.63
C GLU A 315 -7.30 -31.19 -4.25
N ALA A 316 -8.22 -30.55 -4.96
CA ALA A 316 -9.66 -30.68 -4.73
C ALA A 316 -10.15 -32.11 -4.95
N ALA A 317 -9.67 -32.79 -5.99
CA ALA A 317 -10.00 -34.17 -6.26
C ALA A 317 -9.46 -35.13 -5.19
N ALA A 318 -8.23 -34.89 -4.71
CA ALA A 318 -7.61 -35.74 -3.68
C ALA A 318 -8.36 -35.68 -2.34
N VAL A 319 -8.92 -34.52 -1.99
CA VAL A 319 -9.68 -34.30 -0.76
C VAL A 319 -11.19 -34.59 -0.96
N GLY A 320 -11.64 -34.75 -2.21
CA GLY A 320 -13.07 -34.87 -2.52
C GLY A 320 -13.86 -33.59 -2.21
N ALA A 321 -13.27 -32.40 -2.46
CA ALA A 321 -13.88 -31.12 -2.20
C ALA A 321 -15.15 -30.93 -3.03
N ILE A 322 -16.18 -30.38 -2.42
CA ILE A 322 -17.47 -30.07 -3.07
C ILE A 322 -17.49 -28.55 -3.34
N ASP A 323 -17.85 -28.19 -4.57
CA ASP A 323 -18.08 -26.81 -4.97
C ASP A 323 -19.59 -26.58 -5.16
N ASP A 324 -20.16 -25.65 -4.42
CA ASP A 324 -21.59 -25.31 -4.48
C ASP A 324 -22.03 -24.60 -5.76
N CYS A 325 -21.08 -24.20 -6.61
CA CYS A 325 -21.30 -23.48 -7.87
C CYS A 325 -22.18 -22.22 -7.74
N ARG A 326 -22.09 -21.53 -6.62
CA ARG A 326 -22.85 -20.28 -6.37
C ARG A 326 -22.16 -19.03 -6.88
N GLY A 327 -20.89 -19.12 -7.23
CA GLY A 327 -20.09 -18.03 -7.74
C GLY A 327 -20.38 -17.72 -9.21
N VAL A 328 -19.97 -16.53 -9.65
CA VAL A 328 -20.10 -16.12 -11.04
C VAL A 328 -19.13 -16.88 -11.95
N ALA A 329 -17.89 -17.06 -11.52
CA ALA A 329 -16.84 -17.74 -12.30
C ALA A 329 -17.18 -19.19 -12.59
N GLU A 330 -17.70 -19.94 -11.63
CA GLU A 330 -18.10 -21.34 -11.77
C GLU A 330 -19.22 -21.49 -12.79
N ASN A 331 -20.25 -20.63 -12.72
CA ASN A 331 -21.37 -20.67 -13.65
C ASN A 331 -20.97 -20.31 -15.07
N ILE A 332 -20.09 -19.31 -15.23
CA ILE A 332 -19.54 -18.97 -16.57
C ILE A 332 -18.74 -20.14 -17.14
N LEU A 333 -17.94 -20.79 -16.33
CA LEU A 333 -17.12 -21.93 -16.72
C LEU A 333 -17.97 -23.12 -17.19
N LEU A 334 -19.10 -23.34 -16.53
CA LEU A 334 -20.07 -24.39 -16.88
C LEU A 334 -21.05 -23.98 -18.02
N GLY A 335 -20.98 -22.73 -18.50
CA GLY A 335 -21.90 -22.22 -19.52
C GLY A 335 -23.31 -21.89 -19.03
N GLN A 336 -23.48 -21.77 -17.73
CA GLN A 336 -24.74 -21.41 -17.08
C GLN A 336 -24.85 -19.91 -16.84
N MET A 337 -26.08 -19.43 -16.64
CA MET A 337 -26.32 -18.04 -16.26
C MET A 337 -25.81 -17.80 -14.81
N ALA A 338 -25.05 -16.73 -14.63
CA ALA A 338 -24.55 -16.37 -13.31
C ALA A 338 -25.71 -15.97 -12.40
N PRO A 339 -25.70 -16.35 -11.09
CA PRO A 339 -26.77 -16.10 -10.14
C PRO A 339 -26.74 -14.65 -9.62
N LEU A 340 -26.79 -13.69 -10.54
CA LEU A 340 -26.85 -12.26 -10.24
C LEU A 340 -27.76 -11.52 -11.22
N GLY A 341 -28.39 -10.43 -10.81
CA GLY A 341 -29.33 -9.68 -11.63
C GLY A 341 -30.54 -10.52 -12.01
N THR A 342 -30.83 -10.63 -13.29
CA THR A 342 -31.95 -11.47 -13.81
C THR A 342 -31.72 -12.96 -13.64
N GLY A 343 -30.48 -13.42 -13.42
CA GLY A 343 -30.14 -14.81 -13.12
C GLY A 343 -30.29 -15.21 -11.65
N SER A 344 -30.59 -14.26 -10.76
CA SER A 344 -30.74 -14.55 -9.30
C SER A 344 -32.14 -15.05 -8.92
N PHE A 345 -33.09 -14.98 -9.82
CA PHE A 345 -34.47 -15.44 -9.58
C PHE A 345 -35.05 -16.06 -10.85
N ASP A 346 -35.93 -16.99 -10.67
CA ASP A 346 -36.71 -17.60 -11.73
C ASP A 346 -38.11 -17.03 -11.75
N VAL A 347 -38.70 -16.94 -12.94
CA VAL A 347 -40.07 -16.52 -13.12
C VAL A 347 -40.88 -17.74 -13.52
N MET A 348 -41.81 -18.11 -12.67
CA MET A 348 -42.71 -19.24 -12.89
C MET A 348 -44.15 -18.73 -13.09
N LEU A 349 -44.91 -19.45 -13.92
CA LEU A 349 -46.31 -19.15 -14.12
C LEU A 349 -47.07 -19.55 -12.84
N ASP A 350 -47.88 -18.64 -12.30
CA ASP A 350 -48.79 -18.92 -11.21
C ASP A 350 -50.05 -19.56 -11.80
N GLU A 351 -50.16 -20.89 -11.65
CA GLU A 351 -51.28 -21.68 -12.17
C GLU A 351 -52.60 -21.36 -11.47
N GLU A 352 -52.55 -21.02 -10.15
CA GLU A 352 -53.75 -20.66 -9.42
C GLU A 352 -54.29 -19.32 -9.89
N MET A 353 -53.47 -18.30 -10.04
CA MET A 353 -53.90 -17.02 -10.60
C MET A 353 -54.36 -17.16 -12.06
N LEU A 354 -53.72 -18.01 -12.86
CA LEU A 354 -54.13 -18.26 -14.22
C LEU A 354 -55.52 -18.91 -14.31
N SER A 355 -55.83 -19.83 -13.38
CA SER A 355 -57.15 -20.47 -13.33
C SER A 355 -58.30 -19.49 -13.05
N HIS A 356 -58.00 -18.40 -12.34
CA HIS A 356 -58.90 -17.30 -12.03
C HIS A 356 -58.84 -16.14 -13.03
N ALA A 357 -57.93 -16.19 -14.00
CA ALA A 357 -57.79 -15.14 -15.01
C ALA A 357 -59.04 -15.07 -15.91
N VAL A 358 -59.63 -13.91 -15.97
CA VAL A 358 -60.76 -13.67 -16.88
C VAL A 358 -60.25 -13.56 -18.30
N ILE A 359 -60.59 -14.52 -19.14
CA ILE A 359 -60.21 -14.47 -20.56
C ILE A 359 -61.08 -13.38 -21.25
N ASP A 360 -60.48 -12.46 -21.95
CA ASP A 360 -61.17 -11.41 -22.68
C ASP A 360 -62.10 -12.06 -23.72
N PRO A 361 -63.44 -11.81 -23.62
CA PRO A 361 -64.42 -12.38 -24.55
C PRO A 361 -64.11 -12.03 -26.05
N ARG A 362 -63.39 -10.95 -26.28
CA ARG A 362 -62.97 -10.54 -27.66
C ARG A 362 -61.88 -11.46 -28.20
N ALA A 363 -61.00 -11.95 -27.39
CA ALA A 363 -59.98 -12.93 -27.77
C ALA A 363 -60.63 -14.27 -28.13
N GLN A 364 -61.62 -14.72 -27.37
CA GLN A 364 -62.34 -15.94 -27.65
C GLN A 364 -63.14 -15.86 -28.97
N GLY A 365 -63.70 -14.71 -29.28
CA GLY A 365 -64.42 -14.50 -30.54
C GLY A 365 -63.49 -14.54 -31.77
N PHE A 366 -62.24 -14.10 -31.62
CA PHE A 366 -61.24 -14.13 -32.67
C PHE A 366 -60.71 -15.55 -32.96
N GLU A 367 -60.52 -16.36 -31.89
CA GLU A 367 -60.10 -17.75 -32.03
C GLU A 367 -61.16 -18.63 -32.68
N LEU A 368 -62.40 -18.43 -32.32
CA LEU A 368 -63.50 -19.19 -32.92
C LEU A 368 -63.73 -18.86 -34.42
N ALA A 369 -63.49 -17.61 -34.83
CA ALA A 369 -63.63 -17.19 -36.22
C ALA A 369 -62.52 -17.67 -37.15
N ASN A 370 -61.36 -17.96 -36.65
CA ASN A 370 -60.16 -18.36 -37.39
C ASN A 370 -59.66 -19.77 -37.17
N ALA A 371 -60.38 -20.57 -36.36
CA ALA A 371 -60.01 -21.95 -36.12
C ALA A 371 -60.26 -22.81 -37.39
N PRO A 372 -59.21 -23.42 -38.00
CA PRO A 372 -59.42 -24.37 -39.07
C PRO A 372 -60.12 -25.61 -38.52
N VAL A 373 -61.21 -26.01 -39.14
CA VAL A 373 -61.94 -27.21 -38.82
C VAL A 373 -61.00 -28.41 -38.89
N GLY A 374 -60.48 -28.85 -37.76
CA GLY A 374 -59.71 -30.09 -37.68
C GLY A 374 -58.37 -30.08 -36.90
N GLY A 375 -57.98 -29.05 -36.20
CA GLY A 375 -56.74 -29.10 -35.45
C GLY A 375 -56.69 -28.13 -34.28
N ALA A 376 -56.55 -28.62 -33.06
CA ALA A 376 -56.27 -27.79 -31.90
C ALA A 376 -54.89 -27.14 -32.02
N THR A 377 -54.84 -25.96 -32.61
CA THR A 377 -53.63 -25.15 -32.68
C THR A 377 -53.83 -23.97 -31.74
N TYR A 378 -53.09 -23.92 -30.68
CA TYR A 378 -53.03 -22.77 -29.76
C TYR A 378 -52.43 -21.60 -30.50
N MET A 379 -53.22 -20.67 -30.99
CA MET A 379 -52.77 -19.44 -31.57
C MET A 379 -52.71 -18.36 -30.49
N PHE A 380 -51.51 -17.88 -30.26
CA PHE A 380 -51.34 -16.62 -29.56
C PHE A 380 -51.95 -15.48 -30.40
N ALA A 381 -52.83 -14.73 -29.80
CA ALA A 381 -53.53 -13.62 -30.41
C ALA A 381 -52.53 -12.59 -30.98
N ALA A 382 -52.52 -12.41 -32.28
CA ALA A 382 -51.81 -11.30 -32.90
C ALA A 382 -52.54 -9.99 -32.54
N SER A 383 -51.79 -8.95 -32.18
CA SER A 383 -52.33 -7.63 -31.91
C SER A 383 -53.20 -7.15 -33.07
N PRO A 384 -54.40 -6.58 -32.82
CA PRO A 384 -55.24 -6.07 -33.88
C PRO A 384 -54.57 -4.89 -34.58
N GLY A 385 -54.16 -5.07 -35.84
CA GLY A 385 -53.51 -4.02 -36.62
C GLY A 385 -52.33 -4.47 -37.48
N ALA A 386 -51.87 -5.69 -37.35
CA ALA A 386 -50.82 -6.22 -38.21
C ALA A 386 -51.42 -6.89 -39.44
N SER A 387 -51.47 -6.19 -40.53
CA SER A 387 -51.73 -6.73 -41.86
C SER A 387 -50.66 -7.78 -42.18
N GLY A 388 -51.01 -9.04 -42.16
CA GLY A 388 -50.49 -10.21 -42.85
C GLY A 388 -49.02 -10.36 -43.18
N SER A 389 -48.12 -9.74 -42.46
CA SER A 389 -46.69 -9.99 -42.49
C SER A 389 -46.33 -10.81 -41.25
N MET A 390 -46.20 -12.09 -41.44
CA MET A 390 -45.60 -12.96 -40.38
C MET A 390 -44.25 -12.41 -40.06
N SER A 391 -44.14 -11.72 -38.95
CA SER A 391 -42.82 -11.50 -38.31
C SER A 391 -42.25 -12.88 -37.98
N PRO A 392 -41.02 -13.18 -38.35
CA PRO A 392 -40.40 -14.41 -37.88
C PRO A 392 -40.49 -14.39 -36.37
N GLN A 393 -41.11 -15.41 -35.78
CA GLN A 393 -41.16 -15.61 -34.35
C GLN A 393 -39.74 -15.80 -33.84
N MET A 394 -39.09 -14.72 -33.53
CA MET A 394 -37.92 -14.72 -32.67
C MET A 394 -38.45 -14.73 -31.27
N THR A 395 -38.83 -15.86 -30.78
CA THR A 395 -38.82 -16.09 -29.35
C THR A 395 -37.36 -16.35 -28.97
N PRO A 396 -36.76 -15.53 -28.13
CA PRO A 396 -35.38 -15.75 -27.72
C PRO A 396 -35.15 -17.04 -26.95
N TYR A 397 -36.22 -17.79 -26.71
CA TYR A 397 -36.24 -19.02 -25.92
C TYR A 397 -36.99 -20.15 -26.62
N ASP A 398 -36.71 -20.33 -27.91
CA ASP A 398 -37.06 -21.61 -28.49
C ASP A 398 -36.12 -22.65 -27.85
N SER A 399 -36.72 -23.57 -27.07
CA SER A 399 -36.04 -24.73 -26.51
C SER A 399 -35.38 -25.63 -27.59
N ARG A 400 -35.43 -25.21 -28.85
CA ARG A 400 -34.72 -25.79 -29.98
C ARG A 400 -33.46 -25.03 -30.39
N SER A 401 -33.05 -24.03 -29.66
CA SER A 401 -31.74 -23.43 -29.86
C SER A 401 -30.55 -24.31 -29.44
N PRO A 402 -30.67 -25.57 -29.00
CA PRO A 402 -29.51 -26.42 -28.90
C PRO A 402 -28.84 -26.74 -30.23
N ASP A 403 -29.44 -26.41 -31.37
CA ASP A 403 -28.73 -26.51 -32.65
C ASP A 403 -27.53 -25.58 -32.80
N TYR A 404 -27.32 -24.69 -31.85
CA TYR A 404 -26.09 -23.91 -31.74
C TYR A 404 -24.90 -24.77 -31.26
N PHE A 405 -25.16 -25.92 -30.64
CA PHE A 405 -24.15 -26.89 -30.23
C PHE A 405 -24.29 -28.22 -31.00
N GLY A 406 -24.16 -28.18 -32.33
CA GLY A 406 -23.80 -29.34 -33.10
C GLY A 406 -24.85 -30.38 -33.30
N GLY A 407 -26.07 -30.03 -33.53
CA GLY A 407 -27.00 -30.91 -34.23
C GLY A 407 -26.50 -31.12 -35.66
N SER A 408 -25.97 -32.34 -35.92
CA SER A 408 -25.46 -32.75 -37.20
C SER A 408 -26.56 -32.77 -38.25
N SER A 409 -26.70 -31.67 -39.00
CA SER A 409 -27.24 -31.76 -40.31
C SER A 409 -26.18 -32.41 -41.21
N PRO A 410 -26.47 -33.48 -41.95
CA PRO A 410 -25.52 -34.05 -42.87
C PRO A 410 -25.23 -33.06 -44.00
N GLY A 411 -24.05 -32.42 -43.92
CA GLY A 411 -23.60 -31.48 -44.94
C GLY A 411 -23.05 -30.14 -44.47
N SER A 412 -23.01 -29.90 -43.21
CA SER A 412 -22.46 -28.63 -42.68
C SER A 412 -20.91 -28.73 -42.59
N PRO A 413 -20.16 -27.79 -43.15
CA PRO A 413 -18.70 -27.83 -43.18
C PRO A 413 -18.04 -27.51 -41.83
N ILE A 414 -18.76 -27.55 -40.72
CA ILE A 414 -18.25 -27.17 -39.39
C ILE A 414 -17.31 -28.23 -38.80
N ASN A 415 -17.35 -29.49 -39.29
CA ASN A 415 -16.42 -30.51 -38.82
C ASN A 415 -14.97 -30.36 -39.31
N ALA A 416 -14.70 -29.36 -40.16
CA ALA A 416 -13.35 -29.07 -40.62
C ALA A 416 -12.59 -28.12 -39.68
N MET A 417 -13.22 -27.56 -38.63
CA MET A 417 -12.63 -26.52 -37.80
C MET A 417 -12.04 -27.05 -36.50
N PHE A 418 -12.25 -28.29 -36.15
CA PHE A 418 -11.72 -28.93 -34.94
C PHE A 418 -10.91 -30.20 -35.22
N SER A 419 -10.20 -30.27 -36.33
CA SER A 419 -9.14 -31.26 -36.47
C SER A 419 -7.95 -30.81 -35.64
N PRO A 420 -7.38 -31.67 -34.78
CA PRO A 420 -6.15 -31.36 -34.10
C PRO A 420 -5.08 -31.11 -35.17
N ILE A 421 -4.44 -29.97 -35.13
CA ILE A 421 -3.28 -29.65 -35.95
C ILE A 421 -2.19 -30.64 -35.53
N VAL A 422 -1.97 -31.65 -36.33
CA VAL A 422 -0.78 -32.46 -36.26
C VAL A 422 0.34 -31.63 -36.81
N ASP A 423 1.27 -31.29 -35.95
CA ASP A 423 2.49 -30.56 -36.21
C ASP A 423 3.30 -31.27 -37.29
N SER A 424 3.16 -30.85 -38.53
CA SER A 424 4.09 -31.12 -39.62
C SER A 424 4.72 -29.78 -40.02
N GLY A 425 5.93 -29.55 -39.55
CA GLY A 425 6.77 -28.41 -39.70
C GLY A 425 6.74 -27.69 -41.05
N ALA A 426 5.68 -26.91 -41.28
CA ALA A 426 5.58 -26.00 -42.38
C ALA A 426 5.42 -24.58 -41.81
N THR A 427 6.36 -23.76 -42.19
CA THR A 427 6.41 -22.29 -41.99
C THR A 427 5.03 -21.67 -41.97
N SER A 428 4.76 -20.93 -40.92
CA SER A 428 3.58 -20.07 -40.74
C SER A 428 3.34 -19.26 -42.02
N PRO A 429 2.16 -19.33 -42.61
CA PRO A 429 1.85 -18.39 -43.69
C PRO A 429 1.84 -16.99 -43.11
N GLY A 430 2.62 -16.10 -43.71
CA GLY A 430 2.66 -14.71 -43.35
C GLY A 430 1.26 -14.13 -43.32
N TRP A 431 0.98 -13.36 -42.31
CA TRP A 431 -0.23 -12.56 -42.13
C TRP A 431 -0.30 -11.55 -43.28
N ASN A 432 -0.85 -11.95 -44.42
CA ASN A 432 -1.32 -11.00 -45.43
C ASN A 432 -2.64 -10.43 -44.90
N GLY A 433 -2.60 -9.16 -44.53
CA GLY A 433 -3.67 -8.43 -43.88
C GLY A 433 -4.92 -8.22 -44.76
N ALA A 434 -5.68 -9.27 -44.89
CA ALA A 434 -7.07 -9.19 -45.31
C ALA A 434 -7.91 -9.91 -44.23
N SER A 435 -8.19 -9.17 -43.16
CA SER A 435 -9.28 -9.52 -42.27
C SER A 435 -10.58 -9.63 -43.05
N PRO A 436 -11.39 -10.67 -42.88
CA PRO A 436 -12.73 -10.72 -43.48
C PRO A 436 -13.70 -9.65 -42.96
N TYR A 437 -13.29 -8.88 -41.96
CA TYR A 437 -13.93 -7.63 -41.59
C TYR A 437 -13.36 -6.50 -42.46
N SER A 438 -13.83 -6.43 -43.69
CA SER A 438 -13.77 -5.22 -44.51
C SER A 438 -14.36 -4.04 -43.74
N PRO A 439 -13.74 -2.86 -43.76
CA PRO A 439 -14.29 -1.66 -43.12
C PRO A 439 -15.43 -1.08 -43.98
N ALA A 440 -16.56 -1.74 -43.98
CA ALA A 440 -17.81 -1.13 -44.33
C ALA A 440 -18.59 -0.74 -43.07
N SER A 441 -17.91 -0.22 -42.09
CA SER A 441 -18.53 0.70 -41.15
C SER A 441 -18.81 1.99 -41.93
N PRO A 442 -20.02 2.52 -41.91
CA PRO A 442 -20.29 3.80 -42.54
C PRO A 442 -19.31 4.81 -41.96
N ALA A 443 -18.55 5.45 -42.84
CA ALA A 443 -17.68 6.53 -42.45
C ALA A 443 -18.51 7.54 -41.65
N TYR A 444 -18.14 7.75 -40.38
CA TYR A 444 -18.67 8.87 -39.62
C TYR A 444 -18.27 10.12 -40.36
N SER A 445 -19.23 10.71 -41.10
CA SER A 445 -19.06 12.05 -41.67
C SER A 445 -18.78 13.00 -40.52
N PRO A 446 -17.77 13.87 -40.60
CA PRO A 446 -17.51 14.90 -39.61
C PRO A 446 -18.45 16.11 -39.81
N THR A 447 -19.75 15.87 -39.86
CA THR A 447 -20.76 16.91 -39.73
C THR A 447 -21.45 16.72 -38.39
N SER A 448 -20.69 16.88 -37.31
CA SER A 448 -21.26 17.27 -36.03
C SER A 448 -21.92 18.65 -36.28
N PRO A 449 -23.17 18.86 -35.91
CA PRO A 449 -23.73 20.19 -35.96
C PRO A 449 -22.87 21.10 -35.09
N THR A 450 -22.34 22.14 -35.68
CA THR A 450 -21.69 23.23 -34.95
C THR A 450 -22.65 23.69 -33.90
N TYR A 451 -22.24 23.55 -32.64
CA TYR A 451 -22.90 24.14 -31.49
C TYR A 451 -22.84 25.65 -31.70
N ASN A 452 -23.94 26.25 -32.15
CA ASN A 452 -24.12 27.68 -32.09
C ASN A 452 -24.11 28.05 -30.60
N ALA A 453 -23.21 28.97 -30.25
CA ALA A 453 -23.08 29.55 -28.92
C ALA A 453 -24.25 30.51 -28.62
N ALA A 454 -25.45 29.98 -28.59
CA ALA A 454 -26.62 30.63 -28.05
C ALA A 454 -27.24 29.67 -27.03
N SER A 455 -26.53 29.49 -25.91
CA SER A 455 -27.14 28.95 -24.71
C SER A 455 -28.20 29.96 -24.26
N PRO A 456 -29.43 29.56 -24.00
CA PRO A 456 -30.39 30.46 -23.37
C PRO A 456 -29.81 30.85 -22.01
N SER A 457 -29.74 32.16 -21.77
CA SER A 457 -29.35 32.73 -20.50
C SER A 457 -30.29 32.19 -19.43
N TYR A 458 -29.74 31.38 -18.49
CA TYR A 458 -30.47 30.97 -17.31
C TYR A 458 -30.73 32.21 -16.45
N SER A 459 -31.99 32.64 -16.41
CA SER A 459 -32.44 33.61 -15.41
C SER A 459 -32.34 32.98 -14.03
N PRO A 460 -31.71 33.63 -13.01
CA PRO A 460 -31.66 33.12 -11.65
C PRO A 460 -32.99 33.46 -10.94
N THR A 461 -34.02 32.71 -11.21
CA THR A 461 -35.22 32.65 -10.39
C THR A 461 -35.29 31.28 -9.77
N SER A 462 -34.40 31.01 -8.82
CA SER A 462 -34.56 29.95 -7.84
C SER A 462 -35.74 30.32 -6.94
N PRO A 463 -36.70 29.45 -6.70
CA PRO A 463 -37.72 29.72 -5.71
C PRO A 463 -37.05 29.87 -4.32
N GLN A 464 -37.30 30.95 -3.63
CA GLN A 464 -36.90 31.19 -2.25
C GLN A 464 -37.51 30.06 -1.39
N TYR A 465 -36.65 29.21 -0.86
CA TYR A 465 -37.01 28.29 0.20
C TYR A 465 -37.27 29.08 1.47
N SER A 466 -38.52 29.19 1.90
CA SER A 466 -38.88 29.68 3.21
C SER A 466 -38.35 28.74 4.28
N PRO A 467 -37.65 29.23 5.33
CA PRO A 467 -37.23 28.40 6.44
C PRO A 467 -38.36 28.20 7.43
N THR A 468 -39.23 27.27 7.17
CA THR A 468 -40.15 26.71 8.17
C THR A 468 -39.76 25.26 8.41
N SER A 469 -38.64 25.07 9.12
CA SER A 469 -38.33 23.81 9.77
C SER A 469 -39.16 23.72 11.06
N PRO A 470 -39.88 22.67 11.32
CA PRO A 470 -40.52 22.46 12.62
C PRO A 470 -39.44 22.32 13.69
N SER A 471 -39.56 23.12 14.75
CA SER A 471 -38.70 23.06 15.93
C SER A 471 -38.90 21.69 16.61
N TYR A 472 -37.84 20.85 16.58
CA TYR A 472 -37.78 19.62 17.37
C TYR A 472 -37.54 19.99 18.84
N SER A 473 -38.49 19.75 19.71
CA SER A 473 -38.31 19.83 21.17
C SER A 473 -37.48 18.63 21.63
N PRO A 474 -36.41 18.82 22.42
CA PRO A 474 -35.65 17.71 22.99
C PRO A 474 -36.35 17.21 24.27
N THR A 475 -37.25 16.26 24.15
CA THR A 475 -37.68 15.43 25.28
C THR A 475 -36.99 14.06 25.15
N SER A 476 -35.75 14.00 25.61
CA SER A 476 -35.08 12.74 25.89
C SER A 476 -35.60 12.20 27.24
N PRO A 477 -36.03 10.96 27.34
CA PRO A 477 -36.30 10.38 28.64
C PRO A 477 -35.00 10.15 29.39
N SER A 478 -34.95 10.67 30.64
CA SER A 478 -33.86 10.46 31.57
C SER A 478 -33.77 8.98 31.97
N TYR A 479 -32.68 8.32 31.58
CA TYR A 479 -32.31 7.00 32.07
C TYR A 479 -31.70 7.11 33.46
N SER A 480 -32.34 6.58 34.49
CA SER A 480 -31.74 6.40 35.82
C SER A 480 -30.85 5.15 35.83
N PRO A 481 -29.61 5.24 36.30
CA PRO A 481 -28.77 4.05 36.46
C PRO A 481 -29.08 3.35 37.80
N THR A 482 -29.90 2.33 37.78
CA THR A 482 -29.97 1.36 38.89
C THR A 482 -29.08 0.17 38.55
N SER A 483 -27.83 0.22 39.01
CA SER A 483 -26.91 -0.92 39.01
C SER A 483 -27.29 -1.85 40.19
N PRO A 484 -27.42 -3.15 40.02
CA PRO A 484 -27.54 -4.07 41.13
C PRO A 484 -26.15 -4.22 41.82
N LYS A 485 -26.13 -4.00 43.16
CA LYS A 485 -25.00 -4.32 44.04
C LYS A 485 -24.77 -5.82 44.08
N TYR A 486 -23.65 -6.29 43.62
CA TYR A 486 -23.15 -7.63 43.94
C TYR A 486 -22.50 -7.60 45.33
N GLY A 487 -23.13 -8.36 46.24
CA GLY A 487 -22.60 -8.60 47.57
C GLY A 487 -21.42 -9.57 47.52
N GLN A 488 -20.32 -9.19 48.16
CA GLN A 488 -19.21 -10.07 48.50
C GLN A 488 -19.67 -11.08 49.57
N THR A 489 -19.44 -12.34 49.31
CA THR A 489 -19.18 -13.34 50.36
C THR A 489 -18.18 -14.33 49.83
N SER A 490 -16.97 -14.25 50.37
CA SER A 490 -16.02 -15.35 50.38
C SER A 490 -16.33 -16.32 51.53
N PRO A 491 -15.94 -17.59 51.47
CA PRO A 491 -14.87 -18.10 52.31
C PRO A 491 -13.64 -18.49 51.50
#